data_e0a295b600d72c032fd9cca3123d8bc0
#
_entry.id   e0a295b600d72c032fd9cca3123d8bc0
#
_cell.length_a   1.000
_cell.length_b   1.000
_cell.length_c   1.000
_cell.angle_alpha   90.00
_cell.angle_beta   90.00
_cell.angle_gamma   90.00
#
_symmetry.space_group_name_H-M   'P 1'
#
loop_
_entity.id
_entity.type
_entity.pdbx_description
1 polymer ?
#
loop_
_entity_poly.entity_id
_entity_poly.type
_entity_poly.pdbx_seq_one_letter_code
_entity_poly.pdbx_strand_id
1 'polypeptide(L)'
;MLRSIKTFDLRGQTILMRLDLNVPLSGENIEDDFRIKSCLPTINYCLSEGASIVIMSHLGRPGGKKTKKHSLIPIGESIASMLECPIKFSEDCISQDAVDTSLSLKPGEIHLLENLRFYKEEEENDAEFSNRLSRHGKLYINDAFGTTHREHASNVGVVDYFKNYGIGFLIEKEMQYLKELSLIHI
;
A
#
# COMPACT_ATOMS: atom_id res chain seq x y z
N MET A 1 -9.12 -9.84 -16.54
CA MET A 1 -10.04 -8.94 -15.82
C MET A 1 -9.43 -8.68 -14.43
N LEU A 2 -9.33 -7.43 -14.00
CA LEU A 2 -8.84 -7.11 -12.65
C LEU A 2 -9.84 -7.64 -11.61
N ARG A 3 -9.32 -8.35 -10.60
CA ARG A 3 -10.13 -8.98 -9.56
C ARG A 3 -10.34 -8.01 -8.40
N SER A 4 -11.59 -7.81 -7.99
CA SER A 4 -11.92 -7.07 -6.77
C SER A 4 -11.43 -7.79 -5.52
N ILE A 5 -11.01 -7.04 -4.51
CA ILE A 5 -10.68 -7.56 -3.20
C ILE A 5 -11.79 -8.42 -2.59
N LYS A 6 -13.07 -8.11 -2.92
CA LYS A 6 -14.25 -8.87 -2.47
C LYS A 6 -14.30 -10.30 -2.97
N THR A 7 -13.51 -10.65 -4.00
CA THR A 7 -13.54 -12.00 -4.60
C THR A 7 -12.57 -12.97 -3.93
N PHE A 8 -11.84 -12.52 -2.92
CA PHE A 8 -10.87 -13.33 -2.19
C PHE A 8 -11.41 -13.71 -0.80
N ASP A 9 -11.05 -14.90 -0.32
CA ASP A 9 -11.16 -15.23 1.10
C ASP A 9 -9.99 -14.59 1.84
N LEU A 10 -10.30 -13.59 2.67
CA LEU A 10 -9.29 -12.78 3.36
C LEU A 10 -8.98 -13.29 4.77
N ARG A 11 -9.76 -14.22 5.31
CA ARG A 11 -9.62 -14.72 6.68
C ARG A 11 -8.24 -15.34 6.91
N GLY A 12 -7.50 -14.78 7.86
CA GLY A 12 -6.16 -15.24 8.20
C GLY A 12 -5.10 -15.00 7.12
N GLN A 13 -5.42 -14.21 6.08
CA GLN A 13 -4.45 -13.81 5.07
C GLN A 13 -3.65 -12.62 5.52
N THR A 14 -2.35 -12.60 5.19
CA THR A 14 -1.52 -11.40 5.25
C THR A 14 -1.51 -10.75 3.87
N ILE A 15 -2.07 -9.56 3.79
CA ILE A 15 -2.24 -8.79 2.54
C ILE A 15 -1.12 -7.78 2.41
N LEU A 16 -0.34 -7.85 1.34
CA LEU A 16 0.54 -6.76 0.94
C LEU A 16 -0.28 -5.74 0.14
N MET A 17 -0.48 -4.56 0.70
CA MET A 17 -1.36 -3.53 0.14
C MET A 17 -0.59 -2.30 -0.30
N ARG A 18 -0.69 -1.95 -1.58
CA ARG A 18 -0.13 -0.70 -2.12
C ARG A 18 -1.15 0.42 -2.00
N LEU A 19 -0.84 1.45 -1.23
CA LEU A 19 -1.67 2.64 -1.05
C LEU A 19 -0.97 3.89 -1.60
N ASP A 20 -1.74 4.90 -1.99
CA ASP A 20 -1.23 6.23 -2.33
C ASP A 20 -1.36 7.16 -1.13
N LEU A 21 -0.33 7.16 -0.30
CA LEU A 21 -0.24 7.99 0.91
C LEU A 21 0.67 9.22 0.68
N ASN A 22 0.87 9.62 -0.57
CA ASN A 22 1.68 10.77 -0.92
C ASN A 22 0.92 12.07 -0.65
N VAL A 23 0.85 12.47 0.61
CA VAL A 23 0.17 13.66 1.11
C VAL A 23 1.15 14.81 1.37
N PRO A 24 0.73 16.08 1.29
CA PRO A 24 1.57 17.21 1.64
C PRO A 24 1.81 17.24 3.15
N LEU A 25 3.08 17.42 3.53
CA LEU A 25 3.51 17.57 4.91
C LEU A 25 4.12 18.96 5.13
N SER A 26 3.79 19.59 6.26
CA SER A 26 4.49 20.75 6.83
C SER A 26 5.20 20.31 8.12
N GLY A 27 6.48 19.98 8.00
CA GLY A 27 7.21 19.28 9.06
C GLY A 27 6.66 17.86 9.25
N GLU A 28 6.11 17.57 10.42
CA GLU A 28 5.46 16.29 10.74
C GLU A 28 3.91 16.38 10.64
N ASN A 29 3.36 17.57 10.35
CA ASN A 29 1.92 17.78 10.23
C ASN A 29 1.43 17.49 8.82
N ILE A 30 0.34 16.73 8.72
CA ILE A 30 -0.36 16.45 7.46
C ILE A 30 -1.26 17.65 7.15
N GLU A 31 -1.03 18.30 5.99
CA GLU A 31 -1.82 19.46 5.55
C GLU A 31 -3.14 19.05 4.89
N ASP A 32 -3.16 17.89 4.23
CA ASP A 32 -4.34 17.33 3.58
C ASP A 32 -4.34 15.80 3.74
N ASP A 33 -5.35 15.29 4.43
CA ASP A 33 -5.50 13.87 4.75
C ASP A 33 -6.48 13.12 3.81
N PHE A 34 -6.94 13.78 2.74
CA PHE A 34 -7.94 13.21 1.82
C PHE A 34 -7.51 11.83 1.27
N ARG A 35 -6.25 11.68 0.87
CA ARG A 35 -5.74 10.40 0.33
C ARG A 35 -5.72 9.30 1.39
N ILE A 36 -5.38 9.63 2.63
CA ILE A 36 -5.41 8.70 3.75
C ILE A 36 -6.84 8.23 3.98
N LYS A 37 -7.78 9.16 4.09
CA LYS A 37 -9.21 8.85 4.27
C LYS A 37 -9.78 8.01 3.13
N SER A 38 -9.34 8.25 1.91
CA SER A 38 -9.78 7.50 0.73
C SER A 38 -9.36 6.02 0.76
N CYS A 39 -8.29 5.66 1.49
CA CYS A 39 -7.82 4.29 1.63
C CYS A 39 -8.53 3.53 2.79
N LEU A 40 -9.11 4.24 3.75
CA LEU A 40 -9.70 3.62 4.95
C LEU A 40 -10.80 2.58 4.65
N PRO A 41 -11.69 2.77 3.66
CA PRO A 41 -12.70 1.75 3.35
C PRO A 41 -12.10 0.39 3.00
N THR A 42 -11.02 0.35 2.21
CA THR A 42 -10.34 -0.89 1.84
C THR A 42 -9.65 -1.52 3.05
N ILE A 43 -8.97 -0.72 3.87
CA ILE A 43 -8.31 -1.18 5.10
C ILE A 43 -9.35 -1.78 6.05
N ASN A 44 -10.43 -1.05 6.37
CA ASN A 44 -11.48 -1.50 7.27
C ASN A 44 -12.14 -2.79 6.80
N TYR A 45 -12.40 -2.92 5.50
CA TYR A 45 -12.94 -4.15 4.93
C TYR A 45 -12.00 -5.34 5.17
N CYS A 46 -10.72 -5.20 4.89
CA CYS A 46 -9.75 -6.28 5.14
C CYS A 46 -9.70 -6.70 6.62
N LEU A 47 -9.69 -5.72 7.52
CA LEU A 47 -9.66 -6.00 8.96
C LEU A 47 -10.95 -6.70 9.43
N SER A 48 -12.12 -6.26 8.94
CA SER A 48 -13.41 -6.87 9.27
C SER A 48 -13.54 -8.31 8.76
N GLU A 49 -12.88 -8.63 7.65
CA GLU A 49 -12.82 -10.00 7.10
C GLU A 49 -11.74 -10.88 7.78
N GLY A 50 -11.04 -10.35 8.79
CA GLY A 50 -10.06 -11.10 9.58
C GLY A 50 -8.69 -11.26 8.91
N ALA A 51 -8.32 -10.34 8.02
CA ALA A 51 -6.98 -10.26 7.48
C ALA A 51 -6.00 -9.51 8.39
N SER A 52 -4.71 -9.65 8.15
CA SER A 52 -3.67 -8.71 8.55
C SER A 52 -3.15 -7.96 7.33
N ILE A 53 -2.68 -6.73 7.52
CA ILE A 53 -2.33 -5.84 6.42
C ILE A 53 -0.90 -5.35 6.56
N VAL A 54 -0.12 -5.49 5.50
CA VAL A 54 1.17 -4.81 5.34
C VAL A 54 1.00 -3.70 4.32
N ILE A 55 1.12 -2.45 4.78
CA ILE A 55 0.97 -1.26 3.94
C ILE A 55 2.32 -0.87 3.38
N MET A 56 2.39 -0.68 2.07
CA MET A 56 3.52 -0.05 1.40
C MET A 56 3.07 1.16 0.60
N SER A 57 3.85 2.23 0.66
CA SER A 57 3.58 3.48 -0.04
C SER A 57 4.85 4.26 -0.35
N HIS A 58 4.68 5.37 -1.04
CA HIS A 58 5.74 6.35 -1.24
C HIS A 58 5.32 7.72 -0.72
N LEU A 59 6.30 8.54 -0.38
CA LEU A 59 6.13 9.94 0.00
C LEU A 59 7.19 10.81 -0.69
N GLY A 60 6.75 11.80 -1.45
CA GLY A 60 7.62 12.74 -2.12
C GLY A 60 8.56 12.11 -3.16
N ARG A 61 9.72 12.74 -3.37
CA ARG A 61 10.76 12.32 -4.31
C ARG A 61 12.14 12.37 -3.66
N PRO A 62 12.48 11.44 -2.77
CA PRO A 62 13.74 11.43 -2.05
C PRO A 62 14.95 11.03 -2.92
N GLY A 63 14.71 10.49 -4.14
CA GLY A 63 15.78 10.14 -5.09
C GLY A 63 16.67 8.99 -4.62
N GLY A 64 16.09 7.97 -3.99
CA GLY A 64 16.82 6.81 -3.48
C GLY A 64 17.65 7.11 -2.22
N LYS A 65 17.25 8.12 -1.43
CA LYS A 65 17.96 8.49 -0.20
C LYS A 65 17.01 8.50 0.98
N LYS A 66 17.37 7.83 2.07
CA LYS A 66 16.62 7.87 3.33
C LYS A 66 16.77 9.27 3.95
N THR A 67 15.63 9.94 4.15
CA THR A 67 15.57 11.28 4.76
C THR A 67 14.39 11.37 5.72
N LYS A 68 14.58 12.00 6.88
CA LYS A 68 13.52 12.17 7.89
C LYS A 68 12.28 12.88 7.32
N LYS A 69 12.47 13.85 6.44
CA LYS A 69 11.40 14.61 5.78
C LYS A 69 10.42 13.73 4.98
N HIS A 70 10.88 12.60 4.46
CA HIS A 70 10.09 11.71 3.63
C HIS A 70 9.75 10.39 4.33
N SER A 71 9.91 10.32 5.66
CA SER A 71 9.48 9.15 6.43
C SER A 71 7.95 9.05 6.47
N LEU A 72 7.44 7.81 6.42
CA LEU A 72 6.02 7.52 6.53
C LEU A 72 5.52 7.47 7.99
N ILE A 73 6.39 7.67 8.98
CA ILE A 73 5.99 7.65 10.41
C ILE A 73 4.79 8.55 10.71
N PRO A 74 4.78 9.86 10.33
CA PRO A 74 3.64 10.74 10.66
C PRO A 74 2.32 10.26 10.01
N ILE A 75 2.42 9.64 8.85
CA ILE A 75 1.26 9.08 8.15
C ILE A 75 0.76 7.83 8.87
N GLY A 76 1.67 6.97 9.33
CA GLY A 76 1.33 5.81 10.15
C GLY A 76 0.61 6.18 11.44
N GLU A 77 1.08 7.22 12.14
CA GLU A 77 0.43 7.77 13.33
C GLU A 77 -0.98 8.30 13.04
N SER A 78 -1.16 8.99 11.92
CA SER A 78 -2.46 9.47 11.47
C SER A 78 -3.43 8.33 11.16
N ILE A 79 -2.99 7.30 10.44
CA ILE A 79 -3.81 6.12 10.15
C ILE A 79 -4.17 5.39 11.44
N ALA A 80 -3.22 5.19 12.35
CA ALA A 80 -3.45 4.56 13.65
C ALA A 80 -4.51 5.29 14.46
N SER A 81 -4.45 6.64 14.48
CA SER A 81 -5.45 7.49 15.14
C SER A 81 -6.84 7.36 14.50
N MET A 82 -6.93 7.38 13.15
CA MET A 82 -8.20 7.28 12.43
C MET A 82 -8.88 5.91 12.57
N LEU A 83 -8.09 4.86 12.69
CA LEU A 83 -8.58 3.48 12.85
C LEU A 83 -8.75 3.07 14.31
N GLU A 84 -8.29 3.89 15.26
CA GLU A 84 -8.20 3.55 16.69
C GLU A 84 -7.48 2.20 16.92
N CYS A 85 -6.48 1.92 16.10
CA CYS A 85 -5.77 0.64 16.04
C CYS A 85 -4.24 0.90 15.96
N PRO A 86 -3.43 0.27 16.80
CA PRO A 86 -1.98 0.42 16.75
C PRO A 86 -1.42 -0.13 15.45
N ILE A 87 -0.45 0.57 14.87
CA ILE A 87 0.26 0.15 13.66
C ILE A 87 1.71 -0.16 14.01
N LYS A 88 2.20 -1.34 13.63
CA LYS A 88 3.62 -1.65 13.66
C LYS A 88 4.31 -0.89 12.52
N PHE A 89 5.52 -0.40 12.77
CA PHE A 89 6.30 0.32 11.76
C PHE A 89 7.69 -0.30 11.62
N SER A 90 8.16 -0.47 10.38
CA SER A 90 9.54 -0.84 10.08
C SER A 90 10.25 0.27 9.33
N GLU A 91 11.43 0.66 9.80
CA GLU A 91 12.28 1.70 9.18
C GLU A 91 12.90 1.30 7.83
N ASP A 92 12.53 0.14 7.34
CA ASP A 92 12.99 -0.43 6.07
C ASP A 92 11.85 -1.22 5.42
N CYS A 93 11.82 -1.26 4.09
CA CYS A 93 10.76 -1.96 3.36
C CYS A 93 11.19 -3.31 2.77
N ILE A 94 12.47 -3.70 2.88
CA ILE A 94 13.00 -4.95 2.31
C ILE A 94 13.94 -5.71 3.25
N SER A 95 14.19 -5.21 4.46
CA SER A 95 15.02 -5.92 5.43
C SER A 95 14.37 -7.21 5.92
N GLN A 96 15.20 -8.17 6.39
CA GLN A 96 14.67 -9.42 6.95
C GLN A 96 13.80 -9.14 8.19
N ASP A 97 14.20 -8.21 9.06
CA ASP A 97 13.42 -7.82 10.24
C ASP A 97 12.03 -7.28 9.88
N ALA A 98 11.93 -6.49 8.79
CA ALA A 98 10.65 -6.01 8.28
C ALA A 98 9.79 -7.17 7.76
N VAL A 99 10.38 -8.12 7.05
CA VAL A 99 9.67 -9.33 6.57
C VAL A 99 9.19 -10.17 7.75
N ASP A 100 10.04 -10.42 8.75
CA ASP A 100 9.69 -11.22 9.94
C ASP A 100 8.57 -10.54 10.73
N THR A 101 8.59 -9.21 10.85
CA THR A 101 7.48 -8.44 11.45
C THR A 101 6.18 -8.66 10.68
N SER A 102 6.21 -8.57 9.35
CA SER A 102 5.03 -8.79 8.50
C SER A 102 4.47 -10.20 8.64
N LEU A 103 5.34 -11.21 8.65
CA LEU A 103 4.93 -12.61 8.76
C LEU A 103 4.42 -12.99 10.16
N SER A 104 4.78 -12.22 11.19
CA SER A 104 4.32 -12.42 12.57
C SER A 104 2.96 -11.76 12.88
N LEU A 105 2.37 -11.04 11.94
CA LEU A 105 1.09 -10.36 12.13
C LEU A 105 -0.04 -11.34 12.42
N LYS A 106 -0.86 -10.97 13.39
CA LYS A 106 -2.14 -11.64 13.67
C LYS A 106 -3.29 -10.99 12.90
N PRO A 107 -4.40 -11.70 12.69
CA PRO A 107 -5.61 -11.10 12.14
C PRO A 107 -5.98 -9.80 12.87
N GLY A 108 -6.26 -8.75 12.10
CA GLY A 108 -6.58 -7.42 12.63
C GLY A 108 -5.37 -6.51 12.90
N GLU A 109 -4.15 -7.01 12.75
CA GLU A 109 -2.95 -6.18 12.89
C GLU A 109 -2.52 -5.53 11.57
N ILE A 110 -1.91 -4.35 11.70
CA ILE A 110 -1.40 -3.56 10.57
C ILE A 110 0.11 -3.34 10.76
N HIS A 111 0.85 -3.46 9.67
CA HIS A 111 2.26 -3.11 9.58
C HIS A 111 2.48 -2.12 8.45
N LEU A 112 3.09 -0.97 8.72
CA LEU A 112 3.49 0.02 7.74
C LEU A 112 4.99 -0.10 7.46
N LEU A 113 5.36 -0.27 6.20
CA LEU A 113 6.74 -0.23 5.75
C LEU A 113 7.19 1.22 5.51
N GLU A 114 8.48 1.49 5.63
CA GLU A 114 9.05 2.78 5.30
C GLU A 114 8.96 3.07 3.79
N ASN A 115 9.15 4.33 3.41
CA ASN A 115 9.01 4.88 2.09
C ASN A 115 9.77 4.08 1.02
N LEU A 116 9.03 3.49 0.08
CA LEU A 116 9.58 2.69 -1.01
C LEU A 116 10.63 3.45 -1.83
N ARG A 117 10.47 4.76 -2.00
CA ARG A 117 11.37 5.62 -2.79
C ARG A 117 12.68 5.97 -2.08
N PHE A 118 12.94 5.43 -0.91
CA PHE A 118 14.27 5.41 -0.34
C PHE A 118 15.20 4.46 -1.11
N TYR A 119 14.63 3.65 -1.99
CA TYR A 119 15.32 2.77 -2.92
C TYR A 119 15.05 3.22 -4.36
N LYS A 120 16.12 3.38 -5.17
CA LYS A 120 16.00 3.68 -6.60
C LYS A 120 15.36 2.54 -7.37
N GLU A 121 15.60 1.34 -6.90
CA GLU A 121 15.07 0.07 -7.41
C GLU A 121 13.54 0.05 -7.50
N GLU A 122 12.87 0.82 -6.65
CA GLU A 122 11.41 1.02 -6.75
C GLU A 122 11.03 1.67 -8.07
N GLU A 123 11.69 2.78 -8.45
CA GLU A 123 11.37 3.52 -9.67
C GLU A 123 11.94 2.83 -10.93
N GLU A 124 12.96 1.99 -10.78
CA GLU A 124 13.60 1.21 -11.84
C GLU A 124 12.88 -0.11 -12.12
N ASN A 125 11.83 -0.43 -11.36
CA ASN A 125 11.11 -1.70 -11.44
C ASN A 125 12.04 -2.92 -11.30
N ASP A 126 12.97 -2.85 -10.36
CA ASP A 126 13.97 -3.89 -10.16
C ASP A 126 13.35 -5.21 -9.68
N ALA A 127 13.78 -6.31 -10.28
CA ALA A 127 13.20 -7.63 -10.03
C ALA A 127 13.55 -8.18 -8.63
N GLU A 128 14.76 -7.93 -8.13
CA GLU A 128 15.16 -8.41 -6.81
C GLU A 128 14.44 -7.62 -5.71
N PHE A 129 14.33 -6.30 -5.88
CA PHE A 129 13.55 -5.44 -5.00
C PHE A 129 12.08 -5.89 -4.95
N SER A 130 11.47 -6.14 -6.12
CA SER A 130 10.11 -6.67 -6.25
C SER A 130 9.93 -8.01 -5.53
N ASN A 131 10.90 -8.93 -5.70
CA ASN A 131 10.91 -10.21 -4.99
C ASN A 131 10.97 -10.01 -3.47
N ARG A 132 11.82 -9.12 -2.97
CA ARG A 132 11.90 -8.83 -1.53
C ARG A 132 10.60 -8.25 -0.99
N LEU A 133 9.97 -7.31 -1.70
CA LEU A 133 8.65 -6.78 -1.34
C LEU A 133 7.58 -7.87 -1.28
N SER A 134 7.60 -8.82 -2.21
CA SER A 134 6.59 -9.88 -2.26
C SER A 134 6.59 -10.81 -1.04
N ARG A 135 7.68 -10.86 -0.27
CA ARG A 135 7.80 -11.70 0.93
C ARG A 135 6.92 -11.25 2.09
N HIS A 136 6.40 -10.02 2.05
CA HIS A 136 5.59 -9.44 3.12
C HIS A 136 4.15 -9.95 3.18
N GLY A 137 3.66 -10.69 2.20
CA GLY A 137 2.28 -11.15 2.19
C GLY A 137 2.02 -12.32 1.26
N LYS A 138 0.80 -12.84 1.30
CA LYS A 138 0.34 -13.95 0.45
C LYS A 138 -0.65 -13.54 -0.64
N LEU A 139 -1.25 -12.37 -0.49
CA LEU A 139 -2.16 -11.73 -1.42
C LEU A 139 -1.69 -10.30 -1.66
N TYR A 140 -1.60 -9.88 -2.91
CA TYR A 140 -1.27 -8.50 -3.25
C TYR A 140 -2.53 -7.74 -3.65
N ILE A 141 -2.73 -6.55 -3.07
CA ILE A 141 -3.83 -5.63 -3.42
C ILE A 141 -3.24 -4.26 -3.76
N ASN A 142 -3.56 -3.78 -4.96
CA ASN A 142 -3.28 -2.40 -5.34
C ASN A 142 -4.52 -1.53 -5.10
N ASP A 143 -4.37 -0.48 -4.31
CA ASP A 143 -5.40 0.55 -4.08
C ASP A 143 -4.84 1.97 -4.26
N ALA A 144 -3.78 2.10 -5.05
CA ALA A 144 -3.06 3.33 -5.32
C ALA A 144 -3.34 3.84 -6.75
N PHE A 145 -4.57 4.28 -7.03
CA PHE A 145 -4.98 4.73 -8.36
C PHE A 145 -4.04 5.77 -8.96
N GLY A 146 -3.60 6.77 -8.20
CA GLY A 146 -2.71 7.83 -8.66
C GLY A 146 -1.33 7.37 -9.15
N THR A 147 -0.96 6.11 -8.92
CA THR A 147 0.33 5.54 -9.35
C THR A 147 0.20 4.39 -10.36
N THR A 148 -1.01 4.01 -10.76
CA THR A 148 -1.25 2.85 -11.65
C THR A 148 -0.61 2.99 -13.03
N HIS A 149 -0.36 4.23 -13.48
CA HIS A 149 0.28 4.53 -14.75
C HIS A 149 1.82 4.41 -14.71
N ARG A 150 2.42 4.09 -13.56
CA ARG A 150 3.87 4.00 -13.37
C ARG A 150 4.31 2.55 -13.30
N GLU A 151 5.31 2.22 -14.09
CA GLU A 151 5.96 0.89 -14.09
C GLU A 151 6.98 0.78 -12.96
N HIS A 152 6.53 0.92 -11.70
CA HIS A 152 7.38 0.79 -10.51
C HIS A 152 7.31 -0.63 -9.94
N ALA A 153 8.35 -1.02 -9.21
CA ALA A 153 8.45 -2.34 -8.58
C ALA A 153 7.21 -2.70 -7.75
N SER A 154 6.74 -1.76 -6.93
CA SER A 154 5.57 -1.97 -6.06
C SER A 154 4.22 -2.05 -6.80
N ASN A 155 4.14 -1.57 -8.05
CA ASN A 155 2.92 -1.60 -8.86
C ASN A 155 2.91 -2.76 -9.87
N VAL A 156 4.05 -3.03 -10.49
CA VAL A 156 4.18 -3.97 -11.63
C VAL A 156 5.02 -5.18 -11.25
N GLY A 157 6.30 -4.98 -10.96
CA GLY A 157 7.23 -6.09 -10.75
C GLY A 157 6.83 -7.03 -9.62
N VAL A 158 6.28 -6.49 -8.53
CA VAL A 158 5.83 -7.27 -7.38
C VAL A 158 4.72 -8.27 -7.74
N VAL A 159 3.88 -7.96 -8.75
CA VAL A 159 2.74 -8.79 -9.16
C VAL A 159 3.19 -10.15 -9.68
N ASP A 160 4.34 -10.22 -10.34
CA ASP A 160 4.89 -11.46 -10.91
C ASP A 160 5.20 -12.53 -9.86
N TYR A 161 5.34 -12.12 -8.60
CA TYR A 161 5.61 -13.01 -7.46
C TYR A 161 4.35 -13.45 -6.72
N PHE A 162 3.16 -12.97 -7.09
CA PHE A 162 1.91 -13.33 -6.45
C PHE A 162 1.03 -14.20 -7.34
N LYS A 163 0.61 -15.34 -6.78
CA LYS A 163 -0.42 -16.18 -7.41
C LYS A 163 -1.81 -15.51 -7.38
N ASN A 164 -2.06 -14.76 -6.31
CA ASN A 164 -3.32 -14.04 -6.10
C ASN A 164 -3.03 -12.55 -5.95
N TYR A 165 -3.66 -11.75 -6.80
CA TYR A 165 -3.57 -10.31 -6.76
C TYR A 165 -4.87 -9.66 -7.24
N GLY A 166 -5.13 -8.44 -6.78
CA GLY A 166 -6.36 -7.73 -7.11
C GLY A 166 -6.27 -6.23 -6.81
N ILE A 167 -7.43 -5.60 -6.83
CA ILE A 167 -7.58 -4.16 -6.61
C ILE A 167 -8.49 -3.88 -5.41
N GLY A 168 -8.22 -2.77 -4.72
CA GLY A 168 -9.05 -2.26 -3.64
C GLY A 168 -10.20 -1.37 -4.14
N PHE A 169 -10.97 -0.84 -3.21
CA PHE A 169 -12.20 -0.08 -3.50
C PHE A 169 -11.95 1.27 -4.17
N LEU A 170 -10.81 1.92 -3.87
CA LEU A 170 -10.48 3.20 -4.50
C LEU A 170 -10.29 3.00 -6.01
N ILE A 171 -9.51 2.01 -6.42
CA ILE A 171 -9.31 1.70 -7.84
C ILE A 171 -10.62 1.26 -8.50
N GLU A 172 -11.44 0.42 -7.83
CA GLU A 172 -12.75 0.04 -8.37
C GLU A 172 -13.63 1.25 -8.66
N LYS A 173 -13.72 2.16 -7.70
CA LYS A 173 -14.52 3.39 -7.82
C LYS A 173 -14.04 4.26 -8.98
N GLU A 174 -12.74 4.49 -9.09
CA GLU A 174 -12.15 5.31 -10.16
C GLU A 174 -12.36 4.67 -11.54
N MET A 175 -12.21 3.35 -11.64
CA MET A 175 -12.49 2.62 -12.89
C MET A 175 -13.96 2.71 -13.29
N GLN A 176 -14.90 2.71 -12.34
CA GLN A 176 -16.31 2.88 -12.61
C GLN A 176 -16.59 4.27 -13.17
N TYR A 177 -16.06 5.33 -12.55
CA TYR A 177 -16.21 6.70 -13.06
C TYR A 177 -15.64 6.87 -14.47
N LEU A 178 -14.48 6.29 -14.76
CA LEU A 178 -13.89 6.36 -16.10
C LEU A 178 -14.76 5.66 -17.16
N LYS A 179 -15.38 4.53 -16.81
CA LYS A 179 -16.30 3.83 -17.71
C LYS A 179 -17.57 4.65 -17.97
N GLU A 180 -18.15 5.25 -16.94
CA GLU A 180 -19.34 6.10 -17.08
C GLU A 180 -19.06 7.32 -17.94
N LEU A 181 -17.91 7.99 -17.75
CA LEU A 181 -17.48 9.12 -18.59
C LEU A 181 -17.27 8.72 -20.05
N SER A 182 -16.72 7.55 -20.31
CA SER A 182 -16.49 7.05 -21.66
C SER A 182 -17.81 6.73 -22.40
N LEU A 183 -18.89 6.40 -21.69
CA LEU A 183 -20.20 6.16 -22.26
C LEU A 183 -20.97 7.44 -22.60
N ILE A 184 -20.61 8.58 -22.02
CA ILE A 184 -21.26 9.89 -22.28
C ILE A 184 -20.73 10.54 -23.58
N HIS A 185 -19.60 10.06 -24.12
CA HIS A 185 -18.96 10.60 -25.32
C HIS A 185 -19.17 9.78 -26.61
N ILE A 186 -20.23 8.92 -26.63
CA ILE A 186 -20.64 8.21 -27.85
C ILE A 186 -21.94 8.80 -28.39
#